data_fc1892cac4f4e91578d29a4f972473e6
#
_entry.id   fc1892cac4f4e91578d29a4f972473e6
#
_cell.length_a   1.000
_cell.length_b   1.000
_cell.length_c   1.000
_cell.angle_alpha   90.00
_cell.angle_beta   90.00
_cell.angle_gamma   90.00
#
_symmetry.space_group_name_H-M   'P 1'
#
loop_
_entity.id
_entity.type
_entity.pdbx_description
1 polymer ?
#
loop_
_entity_poly.entity_id
_entity_poly.type
_entity_poly.pdbx_seq_one_letter_code
_entity_poly.pdbx_strand_id
1 'polypeptide(L)'
;MKFRLTFLASLLGLVSACSPQASAAPTPLPPDYLPTVVALTGQAAFATASAMPPEFTPTVEALTTPTPTLEIPSPTPTLAAGFTEYAQIRFLSPGPMSSLTSPFIMNAIIASGESDKFQVDLLGEDGRVLQRFIQKLGRNPLGVFQRFEFTYEIRAVSEAGYIRVSTKDDFGRMQALNTLPVLLYSAGTPQVTPPGNIIYERIAMDGFKEKQPFFGGEVPLKGRIWPYNDQPFVVELISKEGKPLGSRILGINGIDTQPFETVIPYKVGEPTPARLTFRQDNPLLALSDPELGKLVYLYTIEVILNP
;
A
#
# COMPACT_ATOMS: atom_id res chain seq x y z
N MET A 1 -26.87 -41.70 -37.64
CA MET A 1 -27.38 -40.32 -37.88
C MET A 1 -28.50 -39.90 -36.92
N LYS A 2 -28.73 -40.59 -35.79
CA LYS A 2 -29.79 -40.29 -34.81
C LYS A 2 -29.33 -39.64 -33.51
N PHE A 3 -28.02 -39.49 -33.29
CA PHE A 3 -27.46 -38.96 -32.03
C PHE A 3 -27.14 -37.45 -32.05
N ARG A 4 -27.24 -36.80 -33.19
CA ARG A 4 -26.98 -35.34 -33.33
C ARG A 4 -28.20 -34.44 -33.16
N LEU A 5 -29.38 -35.01 -33.19
CA LEU A 5 -30.66 -34.25 -33.09
C LEU A 5 -31.11 -34.03 -31.65
N THR A 6 -30.71 -34.91 -30.74
CA THR A 6 -31.08 -34.82 -29.31
C THR A 6 -30.25 -33.76 -28.53
N PHE A 7 -29.06 -33.41 -29.02
CA PHE A 7 -28.22 -32.40 -28.37
C PHE A 7 -28.64 -30.96 -28.70
N LEU A 8 -29.30 -30.77 -29.85
CA LEU A 8 -29.77 -29.42 -30.26
C LEU A 8 -31.05 -29.00 -29.54
N ALA A 9 -31.88 -29.96 -29.11
CA ALA A 9 -33.13 -29.69 -28.40
C ALA A 9 -32.90 -29.33 -26.89
N SER A 10 -31.79 -29.81 -26.30
CA SER A 10 -31.41 -29.49 -24.91
C SER A 10 -30.79 -28.09 -24.74
N LEU A 11 -30.29 -27.50 -25.82
CA LEU A 11 -29.60 -26.18 -25.76
C LEU A 11 -30.57 -24.99 -25.86
N LEU A 12 -31.83 -25.24 -26.33
CA LEU A 12 -32.85 -24.17 -26.44
C LEU A 12 -33.64 -23.93 -25.16
N GLY A 13 -33.54 -24.80 -24.15
CA GLY A 13 -34.29 -24.67 -22.88
C GLY A 13 -33.66 -23.78 -21.81
N LEU A 14 -32.42 -23.25 -22.00
CA LEU A 14 -31.67 -22.55 -20.96
C LEU A 14 -31.62 -21.02 -21.12
N VAL A 15 -32.39 -20.42 -22.02
CA VAL A 15 -32.33 -18.98 -22.32
C VAL A 15 -33.48 -18.16 -21.71
N SER A 16 -34.39 -18.75 -20.89
CA SER A 16 -35.58 -18.07 -20.45
C SER A 16 -35.65 -17.65 -18.97
N ALA A 17 -34.53 -17.39 -18.31
CA ALA A 17 -34.55 -16.99 -16.90
C ALA A 17 -33.61 -15.81 -16.60
N CYS A 18 -33.73 -14.69 -17.32
CA CYS A 18 -33.26 -13.39 -16.86
C CYS A 18 -34.32 -12.34 -17.18
N SER A 19 -35.35 -12.23 -16.34
CA SER A 19 -36.15 -11.01 -16.25
C SER A 19 -35.29 -9.94 -15.55
N PRO A 20 -35.04 -8.77 -16.16
CA PRO A 20 -34.43 -7.65 -15.44
C PRO A 20 -35.44 -7.22 -14.36
N GLN A 21 -35.03 -7.35 -13.12
CA GLN A 21 -35.75 -6.78 -11.98
C GLN A 21 -35.74 -5.26 -12.16
N ALA A 22 -36.86 -4.67 -12.50
CA ALA A 22 -37.00 -3.22 -12.59
C ALA A 22 -36.65 -2.64 -11.22
N SER A 23 -35.58 -1.83 -11.17
CA SER A 23 -35.24 -1.03 -10.00
C SER A 23 -36.45 -0.18 -9.64
N ALA A 24 -37.04 -0.40 -8.47
CA ALA A 24 -38.08 0.46 -7.96
C ALA A 24 -37.57 1.90 -7.94
N ALA A 25 -38.24 2.80 -8.63
CA ALA A 25 -37.97 4.20 -8.57
C ALA A 25 -38.03 4.67 -7.09
N PRO A 26 -37.14 5.52 -6.64
CA PRO A 26 -37.17 6.04 -5.28
C PRO A 26 -38.54 6.71 -5.05
N THR A 27 -39.20 6.29 -4.00
CA THR A 27 -40.50 6.86 -3.59
C THR A 27 -40.31 8.35 -3.32
N PRO A 28 -41.01 9.26 -4.03
CA PRO A 28 -40.90 10.69 -3.77
C PRO A 28 -41.31 10.98 -2.30
N LEU A 29 -40.49 11.79 -1.62
CA LEU A 29 -40.80 12.25 -0.26
C LEU A 29 -42.16 12.96 -0.23
N PRO A 30 -42.96 12.75 0.82
CA PRO A 30 -44.24 13.43 0.97
C PRO A 30 -44.06 14.96 0.86
N PRO A 31 -44.94 15.67 0.16
CA PRO A 31 -44.84 17.12 -0.04
C PRO A 31 -44.78 17.93 1.26
N ASP A 32 -45.29 17.39 2.37
CA ASP A 32 -45.27 18.04 3.68
C ASP A 32 -43.97 17.91 4.46
N TYR A 33 -43.01 17.13 3.96
CA TYR A 33 -41.71 16.92 4.64
C TYR A 33 -40.75 18.10 4.52
N LEU A 34 -40.76 18.79 3.38
CA LEU A 34 -39.88 19.93 3.13
C LEU A 34 -40.13 21.14 4.06
N PRO A 35 -41.41 21.52 4.36
CA PRO A 35 -41.68 22.62 5.30
C PRO A 35 -41.16 22.34 6.71
N THR A 36 -41.26 21.10 7.17
CA THR A 36 -40.82 20.69 8.51
C THR A 36 -39.30 20.77 8.67
N VAL A 37 -38.53 20.36 7.65
CA VAL A 37 -37.08 20.46 7.66
C VAL A 37 -36.60 21.90 7.62
N VAL A 38 -37.24 22.75 6.79
CA VAL A 38 -36.93 24.17 6.70
C VAL A 38 -37.24 24.87 8.03
N ALA A 39 -38.37 24.57 8.68
CA ALA A 39 -38.74 25.14 9.97
C ALA A 39 -37.74 24.76 11.09
N LEU A 40 -37.30 23.49 11.14
CA LEU A 40 -36.31 23.04 12.13
C LEU A 40 -34.94 23.69 11.92
N THR A 41 -34.52 23.83 10.67
CA THR A 41 -33.24 24.51 10.33
C THR A 41 -33.31 25.99 10.67
N GLY A 42 -34.44 26.66 10.42
CA GLY A 42 -34.68 28.04 10.81
C GLY A 42 -34.63 28.25 12.34
N GLN A 43 -35.28 27.37 13.10
CA GLN A 43 -35.26 27.43 14.58
C GLN A 43 -33.84 27.22 15.13
N ALA A 44 -33.05 26.30 14.57
CA ALA A 44 -31.65 26.09 14.96
C ALA A 44 -30.78 27.35 14.70
N ALA A 45 -30.99 27.99 13.53
CA ALA A 45 -30.27 29.23 13.19
C ALA A 45 -30.63 30.41 14.13
N PHE A 46 -31.91 30.55 14.49
CA PHE A 46 -32.34 31.55 15.46
C PHE A 46 -31.78 31.30 16.86
N ALA A 47 -31.73 30.06 17.32
CA ALA A 47 -31.16 29.70 18.61
C ALA A 47 -29.66 30.02 18.67
N THR A 48 -28.93 29.77 17.57
CA THR A 48 -27.51 30.10 17.48
C THR A 48 -27.26 31.61 17.45
N ALA A 49 -28.09 32.39 16.75
CA ALA A 49 -27.99 33.86 16.71
C ALA A 49 -28.31 34.52 18.04
N SER A 50 -29.25 33.95 18.83
CA SER A 50 -29.61 34.45 20.15
C SER A 50 -28.57 34.14 21.24
N ALA A 51 -27.65 33.23 21.00
CA ALA A 51 -26.57 32.87 21.90
C ALA A 51 -25.29 33.73 21.73
N MET A 52 -25.29 34.73 20.84
CA MET A 52 -24.16 35.66 20.75
C MET A 52 -24.06 36.53 22.00
N PRO A 53 -22.92 36.56 22.69
CA PRO A 53 -22.73 37.44 23.84
C PRO A 53 -22.80 38.92 23.43
N PRO A 54 -23.21 39.82 24.33
CA PRO A 54 -23.28 41.24 24.05
C PRO A 54 -21.93 41.79 23.65
N GLU A 55 -21.96 42.67 22.64
CA GLU A 55 -20.80 43.37 22.09
C GLU A 55 -20.05 44.12 23.19
N PHE A 56 -18.83 43.71 23.49
CA PHE A 56 -17.98 44.37 24.45
C PHE A 56 -17.47 45.70 23.90
N THR A 57 -17.67 46.78 24.64
CA THR A 57 -17.06 48.08 24.38
C THR A 57 -15.55 47.93 24.28
N PRO A 58 -14.86 48.50 23.27
CA PRO A 58 -13.42 48.33 23.12
C PRO A 58 -12.71 49.07 24.27
N THR A 59 -12.24 48.29 25.24
CA THR A 59 -11.21 48.75 26.18
C THR A 59 -9.91 48.76 25.40
N VAL A 60 -9.25 49.91 25.35
CA VAL A 60 -7.92 50.07 24.73
C VAL A 60 -6.94 49.17 25.49
N GLU A 61 -6.73 47.97 24.99
CA GLU A 61 -5.68 47.10 25.52
C GLU A 61 -4.31 47.61 25.13
N ALA A 62 -3.45 47.72 26.13
CA ALA A 62 -2.03 48.00 25.92
C ALA A 62 -1.43 46.99 24.95
N LEU A 63 -0.73 47.50 23.96
CA LEU A 63 -0.02 46.73 22.91
C LEU A 63 1.02 45.81 23.59
N THR A 64 0.63 44.60 23.95
CA THR A 64 1.57 43.57 24.40
C THR A 64 2.25 43.03 23.15
N THR A 65 3.52 43.33 23.00
CA THR A 65 4.40 42.75 21.99
C THR A 65 4.30 41.24 22.10
N PRO A 66 3.92 40.48 21.01
CA PRO A 66 3.86 39.05 21.11
C PRO A 66 5.28 38.53 21.37
N THR A 67 5.48 37.92 22.51
CA THR A 67 6.68 37.15 22.82
C THR A 67 6.74 36.00 21.78
N PRO A 68 7.81 35.85 21.02
CA PRO A 68 7.92 34.75 20.08
C PRO A 68 7.80 33.44 20.87
N THR A 69 6.68 32.74 20.66
CA THR A 69 6.54 31.36 21.14
C THR A 69 7.57 30.52 20.44
N LEU A 70 8.57 30.04 21.16
CA LEU A 70 9.51 29.04 20.63
C LEU A 70 8.68 27.84 20.22
N GLU A 71 8.55 27.63 18.91
CA GLU A 71 8.00 26.39 18.40
C GLU A 71 8.89 25.26 18.90
N ILE A 72 8.35 24.45 19.82
CA ILE A 72 9.00 23.22 20.24
C ILE A 72 9.04 22.34 19.00
N PRO A 73 10.22 21.98 18.47
CA PRO A 73 10.30 21.14 17.29
C PRO A 73 9.53 19.85 17.56
N SER A 74 8.57 19.54 16.69
CA SER A 74 7.84 18.28 16.76
C SER A 74 8.87 17.13 16.77
N PRO A 75 8.77 16.17 17.70
CA PRO A 75 9.74 15.08 17.76
C PRO A 75 9.75 14.35 16.43
N THR A 76 10.90 14.33 15.77
CA THR A 76 11.10 13.52 14.58
C THR A 76 10.90 12.05 14.98
N PRO A 77 10.01 11.30 14.31
CA PRO A 77 9.80 9.91 14.65
C PRO A 77 11.13 9.15 14.54
N THR A 78 11.62 8.64 15.65
CA THR A 78 12.84 7.85 15.69
C THR A 78 12.49 6.41 15.40
N LEU A 79 13.09 5.85 14.35
CA LEU A 79 12.95 4.44 14.03
C LEU A 79 13.45 3.58 15.19
N ALA A 80 12.73 2.49 15.50
CA ALA A 80 13.16 1.57 16.53
C ALA A 80 14.54 0.98 16.18
N ALA A 81 15.37 0.74 17.20
CA ALA A 81 16.71 0.17 17.01
C ALA A 81 16.66 -1.15 16.21
N GLY A 82 17.57 -1.31 15.25
CA GLY A 82 17.67 -2.51 14.40
C GLY A 82 17.31 -2.27 12.94
N PHE A 83 16.53 -1.23 12.59
CA PHE A 83 16.24 -0.89 11.20
C PHE A 83 17.30 0.05 10.66
N THR A 84 18.42 -0.50 10.20
CA THR A 84 19.58 0.25 9.71
C THR A 84 19.83 0.04 8.21
N GLU A 85 19.24 -0.99 7.63
CA GLU A 85 19.38 -1.27 6.21
C GLU A 85 18.46 -0.38 5.38
N TYR A 86 19.04 0.22 4.35
CA TYR A 86 18.23 0.95 3.38
C TYR A 86 17.41 0.00 2.53
N ALA A 87 16.14 0.35 2.34
CA ALA A 87 15.26 -0.39 1.43
C ALA A 87 15.83 -0.44 0.00
N GLN A 88 15.62 -1.54 -0.69
CA GLN A 88 15.95 -1.65 -2.11
C GLN A 88 15.20 -0.61 -2.96
N ILE A 89 13.99 -0.25 -2.53
CA ILE A 89 13.15 0.77 -3.14
C ILE A 89 12.91 1.87 -2.10
N ARG A 90 13.56 3.02 -2.27
CA ARG A 90 13.52 4.16 -1.36
C ARG A 90 12.76 5.31 -1.98
N PHE A 91 11.61 5.64 -1.47
CA PHE A 91 10.89 6.85 -1.85
C PHE A 91 11.55 8.07 -1.18
N LEU A 92 11.93 9.07 -1.96
CA LEU A 92 12.53 10.30 -1.47
C LEU A 92 11.50 11.44 -1.41
N SER A 93 10.56 11.45 -2.35
CA SER A 93 9.46 12.41 -2.44
C SER A 93 8.44 11.88 -3.46
N PRO A 94 7.13 11.97 -3.18
CA PRO A 94 6.51 12.41 -1.93
C PRO A 94 6.76 11.40 -0.79
N GLY A 95 6.48 11.80 0.44
CA GLY A 95 6.43 10.90 1.60
C GLY A 95 5.02 10.34 1.81
N PRO A 96 4.83 9.48 2.85
CA PRO A 96 3.55 8.84 3.13
C PRO A 96 2.45 9.87 3.39
N MET A 97 1.23 9.56 2.92
CA MET A 97 0.04 10.38 3.09
C MET A 97 0.16 11.81 2.55
N SER A 98 1.10 12.06 1.63
CA SER A 98 1.15 13.32 0.88
C SER A 98 -0.15 13.54 0.11
N SER A 99 -0.67 14.76 0.15
CA SER A 99 -1.80 15.19 -0.69
C SER A 99 -1.27 15.65 -2.04
N LEU A 100 -1.66 14.97 -3.11
CA LEU A 100 -1.11 15.18 -4.45
C LEU A 100 -2.22 15.61 -5.43
N THR A 101 -1.85 16.49 -6.36
CA THR A 101 -2.69 16.87 -7.50
C THR A 101 -1.95 16.56 -8.80
N SER A 102 -2.68 16.24 -9.86
CA SER A 102 -2.11 15.96 -11.18
C SER A 102 -1.69 17.26 -11.90
N PRO A 103 -0.49 17.36 -12.51
CA PRO A 103 0.61 16.38 -12.45
C PRO A 103 1.44 16.50 -11.16
N PHE A 104 2.12 15.41 -10.74
CA PHE A 104 3.08 15.46 -9.64
C PHE A 104 4.37 14.68 -9.95
N ILE A 105 5.41 14.95 -9.19
CA ILE A 105 6.72 14.33 -9.38
C ILE A 105 7.02 13.39 -8.22
N MET A 106 7.43 12.16 -8.54
CA MET A 106 8.03 11.20 -7.61
C MET A 106 9.52 11.11 -7.84
N ASN A 107 10.28 11.17 -6.76
CA ASN A 107 11.71 10.89 -6.74
C ASN A 107 11.95 9.64 -5.88
N ALA A 108 12.72 8.69 -6.39
CA ALA A 108 13.05 7.46 -5.68
C ALA A 108 14.47 7.02 -6.01
N ILE A 109 15.07 6.22 -5.12
CA ILE A 109 16.26 5.43 -5.44
C ILE A 109 15.79 3.98 -5.53
N ILE A 110 16.03 3.37 -6.69
CA ILE A 110 15.61 2.00 -6.98
C ILE A 110 16.86 1.17 -7.21
N ALA A 111 17.13 0.19 -6.35
CA ALA A 111 18.11 -0.84 -6.63
C ALA A 111 17.49 -1.76 -7.68
N SER A 112 18.17 -1.94 -8.81
CA SER A 112 17.75 -2.94 -9.78
C SER A 112 17.81 -4.31 -9.11
N GLY A 113 16.80 -5.13 -9.38
CA GLY A 113 16.91 -6.54 -9.11
C GLY A 113 17.97 -7.21 -9.99
N GLU A 114 17.99 -8.52 -10.02
CA GLU A 114 18.81 -9.27 -10.98
C GLU A 114 18.33 -9.00 -12.41
N SER A 115 17.02 -8.84 -12.61
CA SER A 115 16.46 -8.31 -13.85
C SER A 115 16.79 -6.83 -14.02
N ASP A 116 17.08 -6.42 -15.24
CA ASP A 116 17.33 -5.02 -15.58
C ASP A 116 16.05 -4.18 -15.65
N LYS A 117 14.89 -4.72 -15.26
CA LYS A 117 13.59 -4.06 -15.37
C LYS A 117 12.98 -3.80 -14.01
N PHE A 118 12.31 -2.67 -13.90
CA PHE A 118 11.44 -2.35 -12.79
C PHE A 118 10.12 -1.76 -13.31
N GLN A 119 9.10 -1.85 -12.47
CA GLN A 119 7.77 -1.34 -12.75
C GLN A 119 7.36 -0.35 -11.66
N VAL A 120 6.74 0.75 -12.07
CA VAL A 120 6.17 1.76 -11.19
C VAL A 120 4.71 1.96 -11.57
N ASP A 121 3.81 1.76 -10.61
CA ASP A 121 2.38 1.92 -10.78
C ASP A 121 1.87 3.03 -9.84
N LEU A 122 1.04 3.92 -10.37
CA LEU A 122 0.11 4.72 -9.59
C LEU A 122 -1.22 4.00 -9.58
N LEU A 123 -1.71 3.65 -8.40
CA LEU A 123 -2.97 2.94 -8.20
C LEU A 123 -3.98 3.85 -7.49
N GLY A 124 -5.25 3.69 -7.82
CA GLY A 124 -6.36 4.25 -7.07
C GLY A 124 -6.68 3.42 -5.81
N GLU A 125 -7.69 3.82 -5.06
CA GLU A 125 -8.08 3.22 -3.77
C GLU A 125 -8.48 1.75 -3.87
N ASP A 126 -9.03 1.32 -5.00
CA ASP A 126 -9.46 -0.04 -5.32
C ASP A 126 -8.36 -0.89 -5.98
N GLY A 127 -7.18 -0.31 -6.21
CA GLY A 127 -6.06 -0.94 -6.88
C GLY A 127 -6.06 -0.82 -8.40
N ARG A 128 -7.02 -0.10 -9.01
CA ARG A 128 -6.96 0.17 -10.46
C ARG A 128 -5.71 0.96 -10.82
N VAL A 129 -5.10 0.61 -11.94
CA VAL A 129 -3.92 1.31 -12.44
C VAL A 129 -4.34 2.63 -13.08
N LEU A 130 -3.90 3.74 -12.50
CA LEU A 130 -4.08 5.08 -13.05
C LEU A 130 -2.97 5.43 -14.04
N GLN A 131 -1.72 5.05 -13.71
CA GLN A 131 -0.57 5.19 -14.60
C GLN A 131 0.47 4.13 -14.32
N ARG A 132 1.20 3.68 -15.35
CA ARG A 132 2.25 2.66 -15.26
C ARG A 132 3.48 3.06 -16.05
N PHE A 133 4.64 2.86 -15.44
CA PHE A 133 5.94 2.90 -16.09
C PHE A 133 6.63 1.54 -15.97
N ILE A 134 7.18 1.06 -17.09
CA ILE A 134 8.07 -0.11 -17.11
C ILE A 134 9.35 0.37 -17.79
N GLN A 135 10.44 0.36 -17.05
CA GLN A 135 11.71 0.86 -17.53
C GLN A 135 12.84 -0.13 -17.25
N LYS A 136 13.92 0.02 -18.02
CA LYS A 136 15.17 -0.70 -17.77
C LYS A 136 16.07 0.16 -16.90
N LEU A 137 16.72 -0.48 -15.95
CA LEU A 137 17.71 0.12 -15.09
C LEU A 137 18.99 -0.72 -15.17
N GLY A 138 20.13 -0.09 -15.35
CA GLY A 138 21.42 -0.80 -15.26
C GLY A 138 21.56 -1.45 -13.88
N ARG A 139 22.20 -2.62 -13.81
CA ARG A 139 22.41 -3.35 -12.56
C ARG A 139 23.26 -2.49 -11.60
N ASN A 140 22.63 -2.05 -10.53
CA ASN A 140 23.28 -1.30 -9.45
C ASN A 140 22.62 -1.67 -8.10
N PRO A 141 23.31 -2.45 -7.26
CA PRO A 141 22.75 -2.88 -5.97
C PRO A 141 22.58 -1.71 -4.98
N LEU A 142 23.31 -0.61 -5.15
CA LEU A 142 23.15 0.58 -4.31
C LEU A 142 21.94 1.43 -4.69
N GLY A 143 21.35 1.14 -5.85
CA GLY A 143 20.24 1.87 -6.41
C GLY A 143 20.62 3.06 -7.26
N VAL A 144 19.74 3.44 -8.16
CA VAL A 144 19.87 4.59 -9.06
C VAL A 144 18.73 5.55 -8.79
N PHE A 145 19.06 6.83 -8.72
CA PHE A 145 18.03 7.87 -8.60
C PHE A 145 17.14 7.88 -9.85
N GLN A 146 15.84 7.88 -9.62
CA GLN A 146 14.82 7.93 -10.64
C GLN A 146 13.82 9.06 -10.34
N ARG A 147 13.35 9.69 -11.40
CA ARG A 147 12.34 10.75 -11.35
C ARG A 147 11.22 10.41 -12.30
N PHE A 148 9.98 10.42 -11.79
CA PHE A 148 8.76 10.15 -12.56
C PHE A 148 7.81 11.32 -12.43
N GLU A 149 7.20 11.69 -13.53
CA GLU A 149 6.08 12.62 -13.55
C GLU A 149 4.79 11.82 -13.76
N PHE A 150 3.89 11.90 -12.80
CA PHE A 150 2.60 11.22 -12.84
C PHE A 150 1.52 12.20 -13.26
N THR A 151 0.70 11.76 -14.22
CA THR A 151 -0.53 12.42 -14.62
C THR A 151 -1.69 11.45 -14.41
N TYR A 152 -2.74 11.89 -13.73
CA TYR A 152 -3.89 11.05 -13.43
C TYR A 152 -5.20 11.85 -13.45
N GLU A 153 -6.29 11.13 -13.60
CA GLU A 153 -7.64 11.64 -13.45
C GLU A 153 -8.42 10.76 -12.48
N ILE A 154 -9.13 11.38 -11.55
CA ILE A 154 -10.03 10.71 -10.61
C ILE A 154 -11.41 11.39 -10.68
N ARG A 155 -12.47 10.61 -10.47
CA ARG A 155 -13.85 11.11 -10.50
C ARG A 155 -14.27 11.77 -9.19
N ALA A 156 -13.73 11.29 -8.09
CA ALA A 156 -13.97 11.85 -6.76
C ALA A 156 -13.19 13.15 -6.56
N VAL A 157 -13.58 13.95 -5.58
CA VAL A 157 -12.81 15.12 -5.15
C VAL A 157 -11.45 14.69 -4.62
N SER A 158 -11.42 13.57 -3.89
CA SER A 158 -10.20 12.92 -3.39
C SER A 158 -10.43 11.42 -3.23
N GLU A 159 -9.36 10.65 -3.31
CA GLU A 159 -9.35 9.22 -3.00
C GLU A 159 -7.99 8.79 -2.44
N ALA A 160 -7.94 7.66 -1.75
CA ALA A 160 -6.68 7.03 -1.41
C ALA A 160 -5.97 6.58 -2.68
N GLY A 161 -4.65 6.75 -2.72
CA GLY A 161 -3.82 6.27 -3.82
C GLY A 161 -2.59 5.55 -3.31
N TYR A 162 -1.96 4.77 -4.19
CA TYR A 162 -0.76 4.01 -3.86
C TYR A 162 0.24 4.13 -5.00
N ILE A 163 1.47 4.54 -4.68
CA ILE A 163 2.58 4.46 -5.62
C ILE A 163 3.33 3.19 -5.31
N ARG A 164 3.27 2.20 -6.22
CA ARG A 164 3.88 0.88 -6.04
C ARG A 164 5.04 0.70 -6.99
N VAL A 165 6.21 0.37 -6.45
CA VAL A 165 7.42 0.07 -7.23
C VAL A 165 7.80 -1.38 -7.00
N SER A 166 8.17 -2.08 -8.07
CA SER A 166 8.55 -3.48 -8.01
C SER A 166 9.72 -3.82 -8.93
N THR A 167 10.54 -4.77 -8.50
CA THR A 167 11.65 -5.33 -9.26
C THR A 167 11.51 -6.85 -9.34
N LYS A 168 12.10 -7.45 -10.37
CA LYS A 168 12.10 -8.90 -10.59
C LYS A 168 13.53 -9.42 -10.74
N ASP A 169 13.70 -10.70 -10.53
CA ASP A 169 14.94 -11.41 -10.84
C ASP A 169 15.01 -11.87 -12.31
N ASP A 170 16.11 -12.51 -12.69
CA ASP A 170 16.31 -13.04 -14.03
C ASP A 170 15.33 -14.17 -14.40
N PHE A 171 14.68 -14.78 -13.40
CA PHE A 171 13.64 -15.81 -13.58
C PHE A 171 12.22 -15.24 -13.62
N GLY A 172 12.07 -13.91 -13.51
CA GLY A 172 10.78 -13.23 -13.49
C GLY A 172 10.06 -13.26 -12.14
N ARG A 173 10.69 -13.82 -11.07
CA ARG A 173 10.13 -13.79 -9.71
C ARG A 173 10.28 -12.40 -9.13
N MET A 174 9.32 -11.99 -8.32
CA MET A 174 9.40 -10.72 -7.57
C MET A 174 10.61 -10.75 -6.64
N GLN A 175 11.43 -9.69 -6.68
CA GLN A 175 12.61 -9.56 -5.83
C GLN A 175 12.40 -8.51 -4.73
N ALA A 176 11.85 -7.37 -5.07
CA ALA A 176 11.45 -6.36 -4.11
C ALA A 176 10.16 -5.68 -4.55
N LEU A 177 9.36 -5.28 -3.60
CA LEU A 177 8.20 -4.43 -3.84
C LEU A 177 7.99 -3.54 -2.61
N ASN A 178 7.83 -2.26 -2.86
CA ASN A 178 7.47 -1.30 -1.84
C ASN A 178 6.35 -0.40 -2.35
N THR A 179 5.45 -0.02 -1.46
CA THR A 179 4.29 0.80 -1.77
C THR A 179 4.24 2.01 -0.84
N LEU A 180 3.93 3.16 -1.42
CA LEU A 180 3.77 4.43 -0.74
C LEU A 180 2.28 4.82 -0.78
N PRO A 181 1.59 4.91 0.37
CA PRO A 181 0.22 5.43 0.43
C PRO A 181 0.24 6.95 0.28
N VAL A 182 -0.67 7.48 -0.53
CA VAL A 182 -0.85 8.91 -0.80
C VAL A 182 -2.33 9.26 -0.84
N LEU A 183 -2.65 10.55 -0.83
CA LEU A 183 -4.00 11.08 -1.05
C LEU A 183 -4.02 11.79 -2.42
N LEU A 184 -4.85 11.31 -3.32
CA LEU A 184 -5.01 11.88 -4.66
C LEU A 184 -6.19 12.85 -4.65
N TYR A 185 -5.98 14.04 -5.19
CA TYR A 185 -6.99 15.08 -5.32
C TYR A 185 -7.21 15.44 -6.80
N SER A 186 -8.46 15.67 -7.20
CA SER A 186 -8.79 16.12 -8.55
C SER A 186 -8.37 17.57 -8.80
N ALA A 187 -8.29 18.39 -7.75
CA ALA A 187 -7.86 19.79 -7.79
C ALA A 187 -7.41 20.25 -6.40
N GLY A 188 -6.68 21.35 -6.33
CA GLY A 188 -6.24 21.95 -5.06
C GLY A 188 -4.73 22.20 -5.03
N THR A 189 -4.23 22.56 -3.84
CA THR A 189 -2.80 22.76 -3.59
C THR A 189 -2.20 21.51 -3.01
N PRO A 190 -1.16 20.93 -3.62
CA PRO A 190 -0.51 19.73 -3.08
C PRO A 190 0.21 20.03 -1.76
N GLN A 191 0.21 19.06 -0.87
CA GLN A 191 0.99 19.07 0.37
C GLN A 191 1.88 17.83 0.42
N VAL A 192 3.18 18.03 0.26
CA VAL A 192 4.15 16.95 0.23
C VAL A 192 4.76 16.79 1.61
N THR A 193 4.61 15.61 2.18
CA THR A 193 5.27 15.22 3.43
C THR A 193 6.68 14.69 3.15
N PRO A 194 7.62 14.77 4.11
CA PRO A 194 8.92 14.11 3.97
C PRO A 194 8.78 12.58 4.03
N PRO A 195 9.73 11.83 3.47
CA PRO A 195 9.68 10.37 3.43
C PRO A 195 9.76 9.71 4.82
N GLY A 196 10.41 10.33 5.79
CA GLY A 196 10.59 9.75 7.12
C GLY A 196 11.36 8.42 7.04
N ASN A 197 10.92 7.45 7.83
CA ASN A 197 11.60 6.16 8.01
C ASN A 197 11.36 5.14 6.87
N ILE A 198 10.48 5.43 5.91
CA ILE A 198 10.19 4.50 4.80
C ILE A 198 11.36 4.27 3.85
N ILE A 199 12.46 4.99 4.03
CA ILE A 199 13.71 4.77 3.32
C ILE A 199 14.48 3.53 3.80
N TYR A 200 14.10 2.98 4.97
CA TYR A 200 14.67 1.75 5.51
C TYR A 200 13.80 0.54 5.22
N GLU A 201 14.42 -0.65 5.22
CA GLU A 201 13.66 -1.90 5.13
C GLU A 201 12.75 -2.09 6.33
N ARG A 202 11.59 -2.71 6.09
CA ARG A 202 10.59 -2.99 7.14
C ARG A 202 10.86 -4.28 7.91
N ILE A 203 11.87 -5.03 7.50
CA ILE A 203 12.33 -6.27 8.13
C ILE A 203 13.76 -6.06 8.61
N ALA A 204 14.00 -6.32 9.88
CA ALA A 204 15.33 -6.34 10.49
C ALA A 204 15.53 -7.71 11.15
N MET A 205 16.37 -8.55 10.54
CA MET A 205 16.67 -9.90 11.04
C MET A 205 17.94 -9.92 11.87
N ASP A 206 17.87 -10.54 13.03
CA ASP A 206 18.99 -10.63 13.97
C ASP A 206 20.04 -11.64 13.47
N GLY A 207 21.23 -11.15 13.16
CA GLY A 207 22.38 -12.00 12.79
C GLY A 207 22.24 -12.75 11.47
N PHE A 208 21.25 -12.42 10.65
CA PHE A 208 21.02 -13.05 9.35
C PHE A 208 21.95 -12.48 8.28
N LYS A 209 22.45 -13.34 7.38
CA LYS A 209 23.35 -12.93 6.29
C LYS A 209 22.84 -13.49 4.96
N GLU A 210 23.10 -12.74 3.91
CA GLU A 210 22.84 -13.20 2.55
C GLU A 210 23.61 -14.50 2.26
N LYS A 211 22.93 -15.44 1.58
CA LYS A 211 23.45 -16.77 1.25
C LYS A 211 23.85 -17.63 2.45
N GLN A 212 23.24 -17.35 3.62
CA GLN A 212 23.47 -18.14 4.83
C GLN A 212 23.03 -19.58 4.59
N PRO A 213 23.89 -20.59 4.93
CA PRO A 213 23.51 -21.99 4.86
C PRO A 213 22.66 -22.39 6.08
N PHE A 214 21.61 -23.19 5.83
CA PHE A 214 20.77 -23.84 6.84
C PHE A 214 20.80 -25.34 6.66
N PHE A 215 20.71 -26.08 7.76
CA PHE A 215 20.80 -27.53 7.84
C PHE A 215 19.67 -28.08 8.74
N GLY A 216 19.35 -29.37 8.59
CA GLY A 216 18.41 -30.04 9.48
C GLY A 216 16.93 -29.75 9.21
N GLY A 217 16.59 -29.21 8.03
CA GLY A 217 15.21 -29.07 7.59
C GLY A 217 14.43 -27.90 8.21
N GLU A 218 15.11 -26.96 8.90
CA GLU A 218 14.48 -25.82 9.56
C GLU A 218 15.29 -24.53 9.36
N VAL A 219 14.58 -23.42 9.13
CA VAL A 219 15.15 -22.07 9.09
C VAL A 219 14.61 -21.28 10.27
N PRO A 220 15.38 -21.14 11.37
CA PRO A 220 15.02 -20.28 12.48
C PRO A 220 15.17 -18.81 12.09
N LEU A 221 14.16 -18.01 12.38
CA LEU A 221 14.11 -16.57 12.09
C LEU A 221 13.74 -15.82 13.34
N LYS A 222 14.49 -14.77 13.61
CA LYS A 222 14.24 -13.82 14.69
C LYS A 222 14.58 -12.43 14.26
N GLY A 223 13.80 -11.45 14.74
CA GLY A 223 14.04 -10.07 14.38
C GLY A 223 12.89 -9.15 14.74
N ARG A 224 12.77 -8.08 13.99
CA ARG A 224 11.70 -7.09 14.10
C ARG A 224 11.07 -6.82 12.76
N ILE A 225 9.76 -6.56 12.78
CA ILE A 225 8.99 -6.13 11.61
C ILE A 225 8.32 -4.79 11.88
N TRP A 226 8.23 -3.99 10.84
CA TRP A 226 7.46 -2.77 10.79
C TRP A 226 6.36 -2.94 9.73
N PRO A 227 5.13 -3.31 10.14
CA PRO A 227 4.06 -3.64 9.21
C PRO A 227 3.66 -2.45 8.32
N TYR A 228 3.25 -2.76 7.11
CA TYR A 228 2.63 -1.78 6.21
C TYR A 228 1.18 -1.49 6.63
N ASN A 229 0.46 -2.53 7.03
CA ASN A 229 -0.92 -2.51 7.49
C ASN A 229 -1.12 -3.59 8.57
N ASP A 230 -2.35 -3.85 8.96
CA ASP A 230 -2.75 -4.85 9.97
C ASP A 230 -2.85 -6.29 9.45
N GLN A 231 -2.53 -6.51 8.16
CA GLN A 231 -2.56 -7.86 7.58
C GLN A 231 -1.31 -8.65 7.99
N PRO A 232 -1.42 -9.99 8.17
CA PRO A 232 -0.28 -10.82 8.52
C PRO A 232 0.80 -10.80 7.44
N PHE A 233 2.05 -11.01 7.85
CA PHE A 233 3.12 -11.33 6.91
C PHE A 233 3.07 -12.80 6.53
N VAL A 234 3.23 -13.07 5.25
CA VAL A 234 3.52 -14.41 4.75
C VAL A 234 5.02 -14.52 4.52
N VAL A 235 5.67 -15.48 5.19
CA VAL A 235 7.11 -15.73 5.06
C VAL A 235 7.29 -17.06 4.35
N GLU A 236 8.04 -17.07 3.25
CA GLU A 236 8.16 -18.22 2.37
C GLU A 236 9.62 -18.46 1.96
N LEU A 237 9.98 -19.73 1.83
CA LEU A 237 11.18 -20.17 1.13
C LEU A 237 10.80 -20.56 -0.29
N ILE A 238 11.35 -19.89 -1.28
CA ILE A 238 10.99 -20.08 -2.69
C ILE A 238 12.22 -20.56 -3.47
N SER A 239 12.09 -21.66 -4.24
CA SER A 239 13.14 -22.16 -5.10
C SER A 239 13.39 -21.23 -6.29
N LYS A 240 14.46 -21.49 -7.09
CA LYS A 240 14.74 -20.74 -8.33
C LYS A 240 13.61 -20.84 -9.35
N GLU A 241 12.89 -21.96 -9.36
CA GLU A 241 11.74 -22.21 -10.25
C GLU A 241 10.44 -21.57 -9.74
N GLY A 242 10.49 -20.82 -8.63
CA GLY A 242 9.31 -20.18 -8.02
C GLY A 242 8.45 -21.14 -7.17
N LYS A 243 8.93 -22.36 -6.89
CA LYS A 243 8.19 -23.34 -6.07
C LYS A 243 8.39 -23.07 -4.58
N PRO A 244 7.32 -23.01 -3.77
CA PRO A 244 7.45 -22.89 -2.32
C PRO A 244 8.05 -24.17 -1.72
N LEU A 245 9.11 -24.01 -0.93
CA LEU A 245 9.79 -25.07 -0.20
C LEU A 245 9.36 -25.13 1.27
N GLY A 246 8.86 -24.04 1.80
CA GLY A 246 8.35 -23.91 3.16
C GLY A 246 7.68 -22.56 3.35
N SER A 247 6.74 -22.46 4.28
CA SER A 247 6.06 -21.20 4.57
C SER A 247 5.59 -21.08 6.01
N ARG A 248 5.42 -19.85 6.47
CA ARG A 248 4.80 -19.48 7.75
C ARG A 248 4.01 -18.20 7.59
N ILE A 249 2.97 -18.07 8.39
CA ILE A 249 2.19 -16.84 8.54
C ILE A 249 2.58 -16.23 9.87
N LEU A 250 3.07 -15.01 9.87
CA LEU A 250 3.35 -14.22 11.05
C LEU A 250 2.14 -13.32 11.33
N GLY A 251 1.41 -13.64 12.40
CA GLY A 251 0.39 -12.72 12.92
C GLY A 251 1.08 -11.46 13.42
N ILE A 252 0.45 -10.32 13.17
CA ILE A 252 0.90 -9.02 13.65
C ILE A 252 -0.17 -8.37 14.52
N ASN A 253 0.25 -7.45 15.37
CA ASN A 253 -0.64 -6.72 16.27
C ASN A 253 -0.50 -5.22 16.03
N GLY A 254 -1.35 -4.69 15.13
CA GLY A 254 -1.29 -3.30 14.70
C GLY A 254 -0.17 -3.01 13.72
N ILE A 255 0.12 -1.72 13.51
CA ILE A 255 1.09 -1.21 12.52
C ILE A 255 2.42 -0.77 13.13
N ASP A 256 2.55 -0.86 14.45
CA ASP A 256 3.77 -0.49 15.14
C ASP A 256 4.86 -1.56 14.96
N THR A 257 6.10 -1.13 15.12
CA THR A 257 7.25 -2.06 15.12
C THR A 257 7.13 -3.08 16.22
N GLN A 258 7.25 -4.37 15.87
CA GLN A 258 7.12 -5.49 16.81
C GLN A 258 8.17 -6.56 16.55
N PRO A 259 8.60 -7.30 17.60
CA PRO A 259 9.48 -8.45 17.44
C PRO A 259 8.75 -9.62 16.82
N PHE A 260 9.49 -10.48 16.13
CA PHE A 260 9.00 -11.79 15.69
C PHE A 260 10.05 -12.88 15.94
N GLU A 261 9.57 -14.08 16.14
CA GLU A 261 10.37 -15.30 16.21
C GLU A 261 9.56 -16.44 15.61
N THR A 262 10.16 -17.17 14.67
CA THR A 262 9.50 -18.28 13.97
C THR A 262 10.51 -19.26 13.40
N VAL A 263 10.03 -20.44 13.02
CA VAL A 263 10.81 -21.47 12.34
C VAL A 263 10.06 -21.90 11.09
N ILE A 264 10.73 -21.90 9.94
CA ILE A 264 10.17 -22.37 8.68
C ILE A 264 10.71 -23.76 8.39
N PRO A 265 9.89 -24.81 8.44
CA PRO A 265 10.32 -26.15 8.04
C PRO A 265 10.47 -26.20 6.52
N TYR A 266 11.49 -26.93 6.06
CA TYR A 266 11.71 -27.20 4.65
C TYR A 266 12.18 -28.65 4.43
N LYS A 267 12.11 -29.12 3.18
CA LYS A 267 12.64 -30.41 2.78
C LYS A 267 13.31 -30.31 1.40
N VAL A 268 14.59 -30.58 1.39
CA VAL A 268 15.40 -30.64 0.15
C VAL A 268 16.25 -31.92 0.16
N GLY A 269 16.53 -32.46 -1.01
CA GLY A 269 17.37 -33.67 -1.16
C GLY A 269 18.84 -33.38 -1.43
N GLU A 270 19.15 -32.14 -1.81
CA GLU A 270 20.48 -31.64 -2.13
C GLU A 270 20.60 -30.16 -1.75
N PRO A 271 21.83 -29.61 -1.65
CA PRO A 271 22.00 -28.18 -1.40
C PRO A 271 21.25 -27.34 -2.44
N THR A 272 20.25 -26.61 -1.98
CA THR A 272 19.30 -25.88 -2.83
C THR A 272 19.36 -24.37 -2.53
N PRO A 273 19.82 -23.55 -3.48
CA PRO A 273 19.65 -22.10 -3.40
C PRO A 273 18.17 -21.75 -3.37
N ALA A 274 17.76 -21.00 -2.39
CA ALA A 274 16.39 -20.56 -2.21
C ALA A 274 16.36 -19.08 -1.83
N ARG A 275 15.19 -18.49 -1.95
CA ARG A 275 14.93 -17.11 -1.55
C ARG A 275 13.94 -17.11 -0.39
N LEU A 276 14.38 -16.54 0.74
CA LEU A 276 13.50 -16.22 1.85
C LEU A 276 12.77 -14.94 1.51
N THR A 277 11.45 -14.96 1.53
CA THR A 277 10.59 -13.83 1.19
C THR A 277 9.70 -13.45 2.37
N PHE A 278 9.55 -12.15 2.62
CA PHE A 278 8.55 -11.59 3.51
C PHE A 278 7.61 -10.77 2.67
N ARG A 279 6.34 -11.10 2.67
CA ARG A 279 5.34 -10.36 1.90
C ARG A 279 4.15 -9.97 2.74
N GLN A 280 3.54 -8.83 2.40
CA GLN A 280 2.32 -8.34 3.00
C GLN A 280 1.36 -7.84 1.92
N ASP A 281 0.09 -8.16 2.08
CA ASP A 281 -0.98 -7.81 1.13
C ASP A 281 -1.86 -6.68 1.68
N ASN A 282 -2.55 -5.99 0.78
CA ASN A 282 -3.66 -5.08 1.11
C ASN A 282 -4.92 -5.55 0.39
N PRO A 283 -5.93 -6.04 1.10
CA PRO A 283 -7.16 -6.53 0.48
C PRO A 283 -7.93 -5.46 -0.31
N LEU A 284 -7.70 -4.18 -0.04
CA LEU A 284 -8.32 -3.07 -0.77
C LEU A 284 -7.84 -2.97 -2.23
N LEU A 285 -6.65 -3.49 -2.56
CA LEU A 285 -6.11 -3.48 -3.92
C LEU A 285 -6.69 -4.61 -4.78
N ALA A 286 -8.00 -4.75 -4.80
CA ALA A 286 -8.69 -5.86 -5.46
C ALA A 286 -8.55 -5.85 -7.00
N LEU A 287 -8.46 -4.67 -7.62
CA LEU A 287 -8.38 -4.47 -9.07
C LEU A 287 -6.94 -4.28 -9.57
N SER A 288 -5.94 -4.55 -8.73
CA SER A 288 -4.56 -4.40 -9.14
C SER A 288 -4.15 -5.48 -10.19
N ASP A 289 -2.96 -5.27 -10.74
CA ASP A 289 -2.35 -6.17 -11.71
C ASP A 289 -2.39 -7.64 -11.23
N PRO A 290 -2.84 -8.61 -12.07
CA PRO A 290 -2.93 -10.02 -11.68
C PRO A 290 -1.61 -10.64 -11.20
N GLU A 291 -0.45 -10.19 -11.75
CA GLU A 291 0.87 -10.67 -11.32
C GLU A 291 1.27 -10.16 -9.93
N LEU A 292 0.99 -8.88 -9.66
CA LEU A 292 1.33 -8.24 -8.39
C LEU A 292 0.22 -8.47 -7.35
N GLY A 293 -1.01 -8.73 -7.80
CA GLY A 293 -2.15 -8.97 -6.95
C GLY A 293 -2.33 -7.84 -5.92
N LYS A 294 -2.62 -8.21 -4.69
CA LYS A 294 -2.82 -7.30 -3.55
C LYS A 294 -1.53 -6.94 -2.82
N LEU A 295 -0.38 -7.35 -3.34
CA LEU A 295 0.91 -7.19 -2.70
C LEU A 295 1.25 -5.69 -2.51
N VAL A 296 1.61 -5.31 -1.29
CA VAL A 296 2.02 -3.93 -0.94
C VAL A 296 3.44 -3.84 -0.44
N TYR A 297 3.99 -4.94 0.04
CA TYR A 297 5.38 -5.01 0.46
C TYR A 297 5.93 -6.40 0.18
N LEU A 298 7.16 -6.45 -0.31
CA LEU A 298 7.93 -7.68 -0.46
C LEU A 298 9.41 -7.39 -0.27
N TYR A 299 10.01 -8.11 0.66
CA TYR A 299 11.45 -8.15 0.91
C TYR A 299 11.96 -9.56 0.68
N THR A 300 13.13 -9.68 0.07
CA THR A 300 13.74 -10.98 -0.19
C THR A 300 15.22 -11.00 0.15
N ILE A 301 15.69 -12.16 0.60
CA ILE A 301 17.11 -12.44 0.84
C ILE A 301 17.44 -13.87 0.39
N GLU A 302 18.60 -14.08 -0.20
CA GLU A 302 19.02 -15.40 -0.64
C GLU A 302 19.55 -16.26 0.53
N VAL A 303 19.23 -17.55 0.49
CA VAL A 303 19.66 -18.56 1.45
C VAL A 303 20.10 -19.85 0.74
N ILE A 304 20.84 -20.70 1.42
CA ILE A 304 21.21 -22.03 0.92
C ILE A 304 20.60 -23.07 1.88
N LEU A 305 19.68 -23.88 1.39
CA LEU A 305 19.04 -24.96 2.14
C LEU A 305 19.81 -26.25 1.92
N ASN A 306 20.24 -26.90 2.98
CA ASN A 306 20.91 -28.20 2.93
C ASN A 306 20.03 -29.27 3.55
N PRO A 307 20.17 -30.54 3.12
CA PRO A 307 19.46 -31.68 3.71
C PRO A 307 19.60 -31.78 5.22
#